data_0bdec81fc54ae94460774dfa2ab6667e
#
_entry.id   0bdec81fc54ae94460774dfa2ab6667e
#
_cell.length_a   1.000
_cell.length_b   1.000
_cell.length_c   1.000
_cell.angle_alpha   90.00
_cell.angle_beta   90.00
_cell.angle_gamma   90.00
#
_symmetry.space_group_name_H-M   'P 1'
#
loop_
_entity.id
_entity.type
_entity.pdbx_description
1 polymer ?
#
loop_
_entity_poly.entity_id
_entity_poly.type
_entity_poly.pdbx_seq_one_letter_code
_entity_poly.pdbx_strand_id
1 'polypeptide(L)'
;AKIVVGNDSTLVSIFSFKSSVAEGTFSSQGITVLLALIGILVTAVLLAKDVKGSILWGILITWVLGIICQLTHLYVPNADIGYYSLLPDFSNGISVPSMAPTFMKMDFSIVFSLDFVVIMFAFLFVDMFDTLGTLIGVASKADMLDKDGKLPKIKGALLSDAVGTTVGAVCGTSTVTTFVESASGVAEGGRTGLTSIVAGILFALSLLLSPIFLAIPSFATAPALIVVGYLMLTSVTKIDFSDMTEAIPCFIAIIAMPFMYSISEGISMGVISYVVINLITGKAKEKKISVLMYVLAILFVLKYIFI
;
A
#
# COMPACT_ATOMS: atom_id res chain seq x y z
N ALA A 1 -9.55 7.88 4.95
CA ALA A 1 -9.95 8.58 6.19
C ALA A 1 -9.84 10.11 6.06
N LYS A 2 -9.21 10.63 5.00
CA LYS A 2 -9.02 12.09 4.76
C LYS A 2 -8.42 12.88 5.95
N ILE A 3 -7.55 12.24 6.77
CA ILE A 3 -6.81 12.93 7.86
C ILE A 3 -5.94 14.03 7.28
N VAL A 4 -5.36 13.78 6.10
CA VAL A 4 -4.58 14.72 5.30
C VAL A 4 -5.34 15.03 4.04
N VAL A 5 -5.42 16.30 3.67
CA VAL A 5 -6.10 16.80 2.47
C VAL A 5 -5.12 17.62 1.63
N GLY A 6 -5.37 17.67 0.33
CA GLY A 6 -4.60 18.52 -0.59
C GLY A 6 -4.74 20.00 -0.21
N ASN A 7 -3.67 20.77 -0.42
CA ASN A 7 -3.66 22.21 -0.15
C ASN A 7 -2.77 22.89 -1.19
N ASP A 8 -3.29 23.92 -1.84
CA ASP A 8 -2.61 24.62 -2.94
C ASP A 8 -1.33 25.36 -2.48
N SER A 9 -1.26 25.72 -1.19
CA SER A 9 -0.11 26.46 -0.65
C SER A 9 0.98 25.57 -0.06
N THR A 10 0.61 24.38 0.48
CA THR A 10 1.53 23.50 1.24
C THR A 10 1.56 22.07 0.72
N LEU A 11 1.00 21.80 -0.46
CA LEU A 11 0.72 20.47 -1.06
C LEU A 11 -0.29 19.67 -0.24
N VAL A 12 -0.12 19.57 1.08
CA VAL A 12 -1.02 18.88 1.99
C VAL A 12 -1.22 19.69 3.27
N SER A 13 -2.39 19.53 3.87
CA SER A 13 -2.72 20.07 5.20
C SER A 13 -3.46 19.03 6.03
N ILE A 14 -3.47 19.23 7.34
CA ILE A 14 -4.32 18.45 8.23
C ILE A 14 -5.78 18.88 8.00
N PHE A 15 -6.69 17.90 8.06
CA PHE A 15 -8.13 18.16 7.94
C PHE A 15 -8.59 19.26 8.89
N SER A 16 -9.32 20.25 8.37
CA SER A 16 -9.83 21.37 9.16
C SER A 16 -11.20 21.05 9.75
N PHE A 17 -11.23 20.71 11.03
CA PHE A 17 -12.49 20.51 11.75
C PHE A 17 -13.35 21.78 11.79
N LYS A 18 -12.72 22.96 11.90
CA LYS A 18 -13.43 24.23 11.89
C LYS A 18 -14.19 24.47 10.58
N SER A 19 -13.53 24.23 9.44
CA SER A 19 -14.18 24.34 8.13
C SER A 19 -15.31 23.35 7.98
N SER A 20 -15.09 22.09 8.38
CA SER A 20 -16.10 21.04 8.31
C SER A 20 -17.35 21.35 9.16
N VAL A 21 -17.20 21.97 10.30
CA VAL A 21 -18.35 22.45 11.10
C VAL A 21 -19.06 23.59 10.39
N ALA A 22 -18.33 24.56 9.86
CA ALA A 22 -18.89 25.69 9.14
C ALA A 22 -19.66 25.30 7.88
N GLU A 23 -19.18 24.27 7.17
CA GLU A 23 -19.78 23.72 5.96
C GLU A 23 -20.89 22.67 6.24
N GLY A 24 -21.15 22.35 7.50
CA GLY A 24 -22.13 21.32 7.89
C GLY A 24 -21.73 19.88 7.52
N THR A 25 -20.47 19.65 7.16
CA THR A 25 -19.95 18.32 6.76
C THR A 25 -19.34 17.54 7.93
N PHE A 26 -19.35 18.10 9.13
CA PHE A 26 -18.74 17.48 10.32
C PHE A 26 -19.33 16.09 10.61
N SER A 27 -20.65 15.93 10.52
CA SER A 27 -21.33 14.67 10.82
C SER A 27 -20.98 13.54 9.84
N SER A 28 -20.53 13.85 8.63
CA SER A 28 -20.12 12.85 7.64
C SER A 28 -18.60 12.71 7.53
N GLN A 29 -17.87 13.84 7.41
CA GLN A 29 -16.41 13.84 7.22
C GLN A 29 -15.64 14.01 8.52
N GLY A 30 -15.98 15.03 9.33
CA GLY A 30 -15.22 15.35 10.53
C GLY A 30 -15.19 14.20 11.54
N ILE A 31 -16.34 13.55 11.76
CA ILE A 31 -16.45 12.43 12.68
C ILE A 31 -15.60 11.22 12.20
N THR A 32 -15.51 10.95 10.88
CA THR A 32 -14.70 9.85 10.38
C THR A 32 -13.21 10.09 10.54
N VAL A 33 -12.75 11.34 10.41
CA VAL A 33 -11.36 11.72 10.71
C VAL A 33 -11.07 11.55 12.20
N LEU A 34 -11.96 11.99 13.06
CA LEU A 34 -11.83 11.81 14.52
C LEU A 34 -11.77 10.33 14.91
N LEU A 35 -12.65 9.50 14.34
CA LEU A 35 -12.65 8.06 14.56
C LEU A 35 -11.37 7.40 14.07
N ALA A 36 -10.82 7.83 12.93
CA ALA A 36 -9.53 7.33 12.44
C ALA A 36 -8.38 7.69 13.40
N LEU A 37 -8.34 8.91 13.94
CA LEU A 37 -7.34 9.30 14.93
C LEU A 37 -7.46 8.47 16.24
N ILE A 38 -8.69 8.26 16.73
CA ILE A 38 -8.94 7.37 17.86
C ILE A 38 -8.49 5.94 17.53
N GLY A 39 -8.79 5.44 16.32
CA GLY A 39 -8.38 4.13 15.85
C GLY A 39 -6.86 3.93 15.84
N ILE A 40 -6.09 4.96 15.44
CA ILE A 40 -4.62 4.93 15.51
C ILE A 40 -4.17 4.75 16.97
N LEU A 41 -4.71 5.52 17.88
CA LEU A 41 -4.36 5.44 19.30
C LEU A 41 -4.73 4.06 19.89
N VAL A 42 -5.94 3.56 19.59
CA VAL A 42 -6.40 2.25 20.07
C VAL A 42 -5.46 1.16 19.56
N THR A 43 -5.17 1.14 18.25
CA THR A 43 -4.30 0.12 17.65
C THR A 43 -2.89 0.21 18.21
N ALA A 44 -2.34 1.41 18.38
CA ALA A 44 -1.02 1.62 18.96
C ALA A 44 -0.94 1.13 20.42
N VAL A 45 -1.97 1.40 21.23
CA VAL A 45 -2.03 0.92 22.63
C VAL A 45 -2.13 -0.60 22.69
N LEU A 46 -2.94 -1.22 21.82
CA LEU A 46 -3.04 -2.68 21.75
C LEU A 46 -1.71 -3.32 21.34
N LEU A 47 -1.03 -2.72 20.39
CA LEU A 47 0.30 -3.18 19.95
C LEU A 47 1.34 -3.00 21.07
N ALA A 48 1.35 -1.87 21.75
CA ALA A 48 2.26 -1.60 22.88
C ALA A 48 2.03 -2.51 24.09
N LYS A 49 0.83 -3.10 24.21
CA LYS A 49 0.50 -4.11 25.22
C LYS A 49 0.68 -5.54 24.74
N ASP A 50 1.30 -5.75 23.57
CA ASP A 50 1.51 -7.07 22.97
C ASP A 50 0.22 -7.92 22.85
N VAL A 51 -0.92 -7.25 22.61
CA VAL A 51 -2.19 -7.95 22.42
C VAL A 51 -2.17 -8.65 21.05
N LYS A 52 -2.32 -9.98 21.04
CA LYS A 52 -2.37 -10.77 19.81
C LYS A 52 -3.53 -10.30 18.91
N GLY A 53 -3.24 -10.12 17.63
CA GLY A 53 -4.22 -9.60 16.68
C GLY A 53 -4.56 -8.11 16.88
N SER A 54 -3.66 -7.33 17.47
CA SER A 54 -3.84 -5.91 17.79
C SER A 54 -4.37 -5.08 16.62
N ILE A 55 -3.89 -5.35 15.40
CA ILE A 55 -4.33 -4.68 14.18
C ILE A 55 -5.79 -5.00 13.86
N LEU A 56 -6.17 -6.28 13.93
CA LEU A 56 -7.56 -6.70 13.70
C LEU A 56 -8.50 -6.09 14.75
N TRP A 57 -8.13 -6.15 16.02
CA TRP A 57 -8.92 -5.54 17.10
C TRP A 57 -9.02 -4.02 16.93
N GLY A 58 -7.95 -3.37 16.47
CA GLY A 58 -7.97 -1.94 16.15
C GLY A 58 -9.01 -1.59 15.08
N ILE A 59 -9.08 -2.37 13.98
CA ILE A 59 -10.07 -2.20 12.93
C ILE A 59 -11.48 -2.41 13.49
N LEU A 60 -11.72 -3.52 14.18
CA LEU A 60 -13.04 -3.89 14.70
C LEU A 60 -13.55 -2.86 15.72
N ILE A 61 -12.73 -2.45 16.68
CA ILE A 61 -13.10 -1.45 17.68
C ILE A 61 -13.43 -0.12 17.01
N THR A 62 -12.61 0.32 16.05
CA THR A 62 -12.85 1.58 15.34
C THR A 62 -14.14 1.53 14.51
N TRP A 63 -14.42 0.39 13.87
CA TRP A 63 -15.67 0.19 13.12
C TRP A 63 -16.88 0.19 14.07
N VAL A 64 -16.82 -0.55 15.18
CA VAL A 64 -17.89 -0.56 16.18
C VAL A 64 -18.17 0.85 16.76
N LEU A 65 -17.12 1.62 17.06
CA LEU A 65 -17.27 3.01 17.44
C LEU A 65 -17.97 3.84 16.35
N GLY A 66 -17.65 3.60 15.08
CA GLY A 66 -18.33 4.22 13.96
C GLY A 66 -19.82 3.85 13.91
N ILE A 67 -20.16 2.57 14.10
CA ILE A 67 -21.56 2.10 14.16
C ILE A 67 -22.32 2.79 15.32
N ILE A 68 -21.69 2.91 16.48
CA ILE A 68 -22.28 3.62 17.62
C ILE A 68 -22.55 5.09 17.24
N CYS A 69 -21.58 5.75 16.59
CA CYS A 69 -21.77 7.12 16.10
C CYS A 69 -22.92 7.22 15.07
N GLN A 70 -23.10 6.23 14.22
CA GLN A 70 -24.23 6.20 13.27
C GLN A 70 -25.56 6.01 13.99
N LEU A 71 -25.65 5.11 14.95
CA LEU A 71 -26.87 4.88 15.73
C LEU A 71 -27.26 6.08 16.59
N THR A 72 -26.28 6.84 17.07
CA THR A 72 -26.49 8.08 17.85
C THR A 72 -26.66 9.32 16.98
N HIS A 73 -26.72 9.18 15.66
CA HIS A 73 -26.80 10.29 14.69
C HIS A 73 -25.61 11.27 14.73
N LEU A 74 -24.51 10.92 15.38
CA LEU A 74 -23.25 11.68 15.30
C LEU A 74 -22.59 11.51 13.93
N TYR A 75 -22.65 10.30 13.35
CA TYR A 75 -22.28 10.02 11.97
C TYR A 75 -23.53 9.92 11.12
N VAL A 76 -23.62 10.74 10.08
CA VAL A 76 -24.71 10.71 9.11
C VAL A 76 -24.15 10.32 7.76
N PRO A 77 -24.56 9.15 7.20
CA PRO A 77 -24.15 8.75 5.85
C PRO A 77 -24.55 9.80 4.82
N ASN A 78 -23.65 10.07 3.87
CA ASN A 78 -23.89 10.95 2.74
C ASN A 78 -23.23 10.34 1.49
N ALA A 79 -24.04 9.66 0.68
CA ALA A 79 -23.58 8.95 -0.51
C ALA A 79 -23.01 9.89 -1.58
N ASP A 80 -23.50 11.14 -1.67
CA ASP A 80 -23.06 12.12 -2.68
C ASP A 80 -21.57 12.47 -2.55
N ILE A 81 -21.05 12.38 -1.32
CA ILE A 81 -19.63 12.65 -1.02
C ILE A 81 -18.84 11.38 -0.65
N GLY A 82 -19.44 10.18 -0.90
CA GLY A 82 -18.78 8.89 -0.75
C GLY A 82 -18.75 8.34 0.67
N TYR A 83 -19.65 8.77 1.56
CA TYR A 83 -19.80 8.26 2.93
C TYR A 83 -21.06 7.41 3.06
N TYR A 84 -20.87 6.09 3.15
CA TYR A 84 -21.94 5.11 3.15
C TYR A 84 -22.30 4.66 4.57
N SER A 85 -23.39 3.89 4.69
CA SER A 85 -23.76 3.23 5.95
C SER A 85 -22.66 2.29 6.41
N LEU A 86 -22.44 2.26 7.73
CA LEU A 86 -21.47 1.38 8.40
C LEU A 86 -22.08 0.04 8.81
N LEU A 87 -23.41 -0.10 8.63
CA LEU A 87 -24.13 -1.32 8.91
C LEU A 87 -24.06 -2.25 7.71
N PRO A 88 -23.77 -3.55 7.90
CA PRO A 88 -23.81 -4.53 6.84
C PRO A 88 -25.22 -4.62 6.20
N ASP A 89 -25.26 -4.59 4.89
CA ASP A 89 -26.52 -4.72 4.13
C ASP A 89 -26.71 -6.17 3.65
N PHE A 90 -27.66 -6.86 4.23
CA PHE A 90 -28.05 -8.24 3.88
C PHE A 90 -29.30 -8.29 2.99
N SER A 91 -29.74 -7.18 2.41
CA SER A 91 -30.95 -7.13 1.57
C SER A 91 -30.92 -8.11 0.40
N ASN A 92 -29.71 -8.35 -0.17
CA ASN A 92 -29.49 -9.31 -1.25
C ASN A 92 -29.13 -10.72 -0.77
N GLY A 93 -29.22 -10.99 0.53
CA GLY A 93 -28.85 -12.26 1.14
C GLY A 93 -27.33 -12.51 1.15
N ILE A 94 -26.96 -13.76 1.48
CA ILE A 94 -25.57 -14.23 1.42
C ILE A 94 -25.36 -14.80 0.02
N SER A 95 -24.61 -14.09 -0.83
CA SER A 95 -24.31 -14.51 -2.20
C SER A 95 -22.90 -14.14 -2.58
N VAL A 96 -22.27 -14.97 -3.39
CA VAL A 96 -20.96 -14.63 -3.99
C VAL A 96 -21.21 -13.61 -5.11
N PRO A 97 -20.57 -12.43 -5.08
CA PRO A 97 -20.69 -11.45 -6.15
C PRO A 97 -20.27 -12.05 -7.50
N SER A 98 -21.05 -11.78 -8.55
CA SER A 98 -20.77 -12.30 -9.89
C SER A 98 -19.57 -11.59 -10.51
N MET A 99 -18.60 -12.35 -11.01
CA MET A 99 -17.47 -11.84 -11.82
C MET A 99 -17.82 -11.71 -13.32
N ALA A 100 -19.03 -12.12 -13.74
CA ALA A 100 -19.41 -12.13 -15.16
C ALA A 100 -19.21 -10.78 -15.90
N PRO A 101 -19.39 -9.61 -15.27
CA PRO A 101 -19.15 -8.32 -15.93
C PRO A 101 -17.68 -8.06 -16.29
N THR A 102 -16.73 -8.64 -15.55
CA THR A 102 -15.28 -8.33 -15.67
C THR A 102 -14.48 -9.52 -16.21
N PHE A 103 -14.98 -10.76 -16.03
CA PHE A 103 -14.27 -11.98 -16.42
C PHE A 103 -14.01 -12.02 -17.92
N MET A 104 -12.76 -12.23 -18.33
CA MET A 104 -12.31 -12.31 -19.73
C MET A 104 -12.70 -11.09 -20.60
N LYS A 105 -12.79 -9.90 -20.02
CA LYS A 105 -13.12 -8.65 -20.74
C LYS A 105 -11.89 -7.86 -21.18
N MET A 106 -10.75 -8.52 -21.31
CA MET A 106 -9.52 -7.90 -21.82
C MET A 106 -9.69 -7.47 -23.26
N ASP A 107 -9.30 -6.22 -23.57
CA ASP A 107 -9.27 -5.68 -24.94
C ASP A 107 -7.82 -5.67 -25.45
N PHE A 108 -7.59 -6.37 -26.54
CA PHE A 108 -6.27 -6.47 -27.18
C PHE A 108 -6.15 -5.58 -28.43
N SER A 109 -7.13 -4.75 -28.74
CA SER A 109 -7.15 -3.94 -29.95
C SER A 109 -5.98 -2.98 -30.07
N ILE A 110 -5.47 -2.48 -28.93
CA ILE A 110 -4.40 -1.47 -28.88
C ILE A 110 -3.00 -2.05 -28.59
N VAL A 111 -2.87 -3.37 -28.45
CA VAL A 111 -1.61 -4.03 -28.01
C VAL A 111 -0.40 -3.69 -28.89
N PHE A 112 -0.63 -3.45 -30.18
CA PHE A 112 0.44 -3.10 -31.13
C PHE A 112 0.66 -1.59 -31.29
N SER A 113 -0.02 -0.75 -30.50
CA SER A 113 0.23 0.70 -30.49
C SER A 113 1.49 1.04 -29.70
N LEU A 114 2.18 2.12 -30.07
CA LEU A 114 3.35 2.60 -29.35
C LEU A 114 2.96 3.02 -27.92
N ASP A 115 1.80 3.67 -27.78
CA ASP A 115 1.27 4.10 -26.48
C ASP A 115 1.06 2.92 -25.53
N PHE A 116 0.52 1.80 -26.04
CA PHE A 116 0.36 0.59 -25.23
C PHE A 116 1.72 0.07 -24.73
N VAL A 117 2.74 0.03 -25.59
CA VAL A 117 4.08 -0.43 -25.21
C VAL A 117 4.66 0.45 -24.11
N VAL A 118 4.54 1.76 -24.23
CA VAL A 118 5.03 2.72 -23.20
C VAL A 118 4.29 2.53 -21.87
N ILE A 119 2.96 2.44 -21.91
CA ILE A 119 2.12 2.24 -20.72
C ILE A 119 2.44 0.88 -20.08
N MET A 120 2.55 -0.18 -20.88
CA MET A 120 2.90 -1.53 -20.41
C MET A 120 4.24 -1.52 -19.64
N PHE A 121 5.28 -0.89 -20.20
CA PHE A 121 6.56 -0.78 -19.50
C PHE A 121 6.46 0.04 -18.22
N ALA A 122 5.70 1.12 -18.22
CA ALA A 122 5.50 1.92 -17.01
C ALA A 122 4.85 1.10 -15.89
N PHE A 123 3.75 0.37 -16.20
CA PHE A 123 3.10 -0.50 -15.23
C PHE A 123 3.99 -1.66 -14.79
N LEU A 124 4.72 -2.30 -15.72
CA LEU A 124 5.66 -3.39 -15.40
C LEU A 124 6.72 -2.93 -14.39
N PHE A 125 7.30 -1.74 -14.59
CA PHE A 125 8.30 -1.22 -13.66
C PHE A 125 7.70 -0.89 -12.29
N VAL A 126 6.52 -0.28 -12.24
CA VAL A 126 5.83 0.01 -10.97
C VAL A 126 5.56 -1.28 -10.22
N ASP A 127 4.93 -2.26 -10.86
CA ASP A 127 4.56 -3.55 -10.28
C ASP A 127 5.80 -4.32 -9.79
N MET A 128 6.86 -4.38 -10.61
CA MET A 128 8.11 -5.04 -10.27
C MET A 128 8.79 -4.41 -9.04
N PHE A 129 8.88 -3.09 -8.97
CA PHE A 129 9.54 -2.42 -7.85
C PHE A 129 8.69 -2.43 -6.59
N ASP A 130 7.37 -2.35 -6.70
CA ASP A 130 6.44 -2.49 -5.59
C ASP A 130 6.57 -3.89 -4.97
N THR A 131 6.49 -4.93 -5.80
CA THR A 131 6.67 -6.32 -5.37
C THR A 131 8.05 -6.56 -4.75
N LEU A 132 9.14 -6.09 -5.39
CA LEU A 132 10.49 -6.27 -4.86
C LEU A 132 10.68 -5.56 -3.52
N GLY A 133 10.21 -4.32 -3.42
CA GLY A 133 10.29 -3.54 -2.19
C GLY A 133 9.54 -4.21 -1.04
N THR A 134 8.33 -4.66 -1.30
CA THR A 134 7.48 -5.35 -0.32
C THR A 134 8.05 -6.70 0.08
N LEU A 135 8.50 -7.53 -0.89
CA LEU A 135 9.11 -8.83 -0.61
C LEU A 135 10.36 -8.69 0.27
N ILE A 136 11.25 -7.76 -0.05
CA ILE A 136 12.47 -7.52 0.73
C ILE A 136 12.12 -6.99 2.11
N GLY A 137 11.18 -6.04 2.21
CA GLY A 137 10.74 -5.47 3.47
C GLY A 137 10.12 -6.52 4.41
N VAL A 138 9.18 -7.32 3.90
CA VAL A 138 8.53 -8.39 4.68
C VAL A 138 9.52 -9.51 5.03
N ALA A 139 10.37 -9.94 4.08
CA ALA A 139 11.40 -10.94 4.31
C ALA A 139 12.44 -10.48 5.35
N SER A 140 12.80 -9.21 5.32
CA SER A 140 13.68 -8.60 6.32
C SER A 140 13.06 -8.65 7.73
N LYS A 141 11.74 -8.42 7.84
CA LYS A 141 11.01 -8.53 9.10
C LYS A 141 10.86 -9.98 9.58
N ALA A 142 10.85 -10.93 8.65
CA ALA A 142 10.76 -12.36 8.92
C ALA A 142 12.12 -13.03 9.18
N ASP A 143 13.24 -12.28 9.13
CA ASP A 143 14.61 -12.80 9.20
C ASP A 143 14.91 -13.85 8.11
N MET A 144 14.32 -13.66 6.91
CA MET A 144 14.46 -14.58 5.77
C MET A 144 15.54 -14.14 4.77
N LEU A 145 16.18 -12.99 4.98
CA LEU A 145 17.30 -12.53 4.14
C LEU A 145 18.59 -13.28 4.52
N ASP A 146 19.42 -13.55 3.51
CA ASP A 146 20.75 -14.09 3.71
C ASP A 146 21.73 -13.02 4.26
N LYS A 147 23.00 -13.43 4.50
CA LYS A 147 24.05 -12.56 5.05
C LYS A 147 24.38 -11.38 4.11
N ASP A 148 24.10 -11.52 2.84
CA ASP A 148 24.31 -10.49 1.81
C ASP A 148 23.06 -9.61 1.62
N GLY A 149 22.01 -9.77 2.45
CA GLY A 149 20.74 -9.04 2.33
C GLY A 149 19.85 -9.49 1.17
N LYS A 150 20.13 -10.67 0.56
CA LYS A 150 19.33 -11.18 -0.56
C LYS A 150 18.25 -12.12 -0.06
N LEU A 151 17.11 -12.10 -0.75
CA LEU A 151 16.03 -13.04 -0.48
C LEU A 151 16.29 -14.38 -1.21
N PRO A 152 16.49 -15.48 -0.49
CA PRO A 152 16.57 -16.81 -1.08
C PRO A 152 15.27 -17.13 -1.85
N LYS A 153 15.41 -17.79 -3.01
CA LYS A 153 14.27 -18.18 -3.88
C LYS A 153 13.42 -17.02 -4.42
N ILE A 154 13.97 -15.81 -4.51
CA ILE A 154 13.27 -14.63 -5.04
C ILE A 154 12.61 -14.89 -6.40
N LYS A 155 13.22 -15.71 -7.26
CA LYS A 155 12.65 -16.09 -8.57
C LYS A 155 11.29 -16.79 -8.43
N GLY A 156 11.14 -17.67 -7.43
CA GLY A 156 9.87 -18.35 -7.17
C GLY A 156 8.81 -17.40 -6.64
N ALA A 157 9.19 -16.44 -5.80
CA ALA A 157 8.29 -15.42 -5.28
C ALA A 157 7.78 -14.51 -6.41
N LEU A 158 8.69 -13.99 -7.26
CA LEU A 158 8.31 -13.16 -8.41
C LEU A 158 7.46 -13.92 -9.44
N LEU A 159 7.74 -15.21 -9.67
CA LEU A 159 6.92 -16.04 -10.55
C LEU A 159 5.51 -16.23 -9.98
N SER A 160 5.38 -16.44 -8.67
CA SER A 160 4.08 -16.56 -8.00
C SER A 160 3.26 -15.27 -8.13
N ASP A 161 3.92 -14.12 -7.98
CA ASP A 161 3.34 -12.80 -8.17
C ASP A 161 2.84 -12.58 -9.61
N ALA A 162 3.69 -12.86 -10.60
CA ALA A 162 3.33 -12.77 -12.03
C ALA A 162 2.16 -13.68 -12.41
N VAL A 163 2.10 -14.91 -11.87
CA VAL A 163 0.96 -15.82 -12.07
C VAL A 163 -0.29 -15.26 -11.41
N GLY A 164 -0.19 -14.74 -10.18
CA GLY A 164 -1.30 -14.10 -9.48
C GLY A 164 -1.86 -12.91 -10.27
N THR A 165 -1.01 -12.02 -10.75
CA THR A 165 -1.37 -10.87 -11.58
C THR A 165 -2.05 -11.30 -12.90
N THR A 166 -1.52 -12.34 -13.56
CA THR A 166 -2.13 -12.87 -14.78
C THR A 166 -3.54 -13.43 -14.52
N VAL A 167 -3.72 -14.21 -13.45
CA VAL A 167 -5.04 -14.72 -13.04
C VAL A 167 -5.97 -13.57 -12.68
N GLY A 168 -5.47 -12.56 -11.96
CA GLY A 168 -6.21 -11.35 -11.62
C GLY A 168 -6.72 -10.61 -12.87
N ALA A 169 -5.86 -10.45 -13.89
CA ALA A 169 -6.24 -9.84 -15.16
C ALA A 169 -7.36 -10.61 -15.86
N VAL A 170 -7.30 -11.94 -15.87
CA VAL A 170 -8.37 -12.79 -16.41
C VAL A 170 -9.68 -12.61 -15.65
N CYS A 171 -9.61 -12.47 -14.32
CA CYS A 171 -10.79 -12.20 -13.48
C CYS A 171 -11.29 -10.76 -13.59
N GLY A 172 -10.50 -9.85 -14.18
CA GLY A 172 -10.84 -8.43 -14.31
C GLY A 172 -10.59 -7.62 -13.05
N THR A 173 -9.60 -8.02 -12.22
CA THR A 173 -9.13 -7.26 -11.06
C THR A 173 -7.90 -6.44 -11.43
N SER A 174 -7.50 -5.52 -10.55
CA SER A 174 -6.18 -4.89 -10.61
C SER A 174 -5.06 -5.92 -10.39
N THR A 175 -3.79 -5.50 -10.57
CA THR A 175 -2.63 -6.36 -10.31
C THR A 175 -2.73 -7.01 -8.92
N VAL A 176 -2.30 -8.27 -8.84
CA VAL A 176 -2.19 -9.02 -7.59
C VAL A 176 -0.73 -9.04 -7.21
N THR A 177 -0.35 -8.21 -6.25
CA THR A 177 1.03 -8.03 -5.81
C THR A 177 1.21 -8.46 -4.35
N THR A 178 2.44 -8.54 -3.89
CA THR A 178 2.74 -8.79 -2.49
C THR A 178 2.35 -7.58 -1.63
N PHE A 179 1.47 -7.78 -0.66
CA PHE A 179 0.97 -6.71 0.21
C PHE A 179 1.89 -6.43 1.40
N VAL A 180 2.09 -5.16 1.71
CA VAL A 180 2.86 -4.71 2.89
C VAL A 180 2.20 -5.16 4.21
N GLU A 181 0.88 -5.36 4.21
CA GLU A 181 0.09 -5.90 5.32
C GLU A 181 0.54 -7.31 5.74
N SER A 182 1.22 -8.04 4.86
CA SER A 182 1.87 -9.32 5.21
C SER A 182 2.86 -9.18 6.36
N ALA A 183 3.44 -7.98 6.57
CA ALA A 183 4.30 -7.68 7.70
C ALA A 183 3.57 -7.84 9.05
N SER A 184 2.26 -7.63 9.09
CA SER A 184 1.44 -7.86 10.29
C SER A 184 1.35 -9.35 10.63
N GLY A 185 1.11 -10.21 9.63
CA GLY A 185 1.11 -11.66 9.81
C GLY A 185 2.47 -12.20 10.24
N VAL A 186 3.55 -11.61 9.72
CA VAL A 186 4.93 -11.92 10.15
C VAL A 186 5.17 -11.48 11.60
N ALA A 187 4.68 -10.30 12.00
CA ALA A 187 4.80 -9.81 13.37
C ALA A 187 4.08 -10.71 14.38
N GLU A 188 2.94 -11.30 13.97
CA GLU A 188 2.19 -12.29 14.77
C GLU A 188 2.81 -13.72 14.76
N GLY A 189 3.93 -13.91 14.06
CA GLY A 189 4.67 -15.17 14.05
C GLY A 189 4.52 -16.04 12.80
N GLY A 190 3.86 -15.55 11.76
CA GLY A 190 3.77 -16.25 10.46
C GLY A 190 5.14 -16.38 9.79
N ARG A 191 5.55 -17.63 9.45
CA ARG A 191 6.88 -17.92 8.88
C ARG A 191 6.85 -18.91 7.70
N THR A 192 5.71 -19.49 7.41
CA THR A 192 5.59 -20.57 6.42
C THR A 192 4.50 -20.28 5.40
N GLY A 193 4.56 -20.97 4.26
CA GLY A 193 3.51 -20.89 3.22
C GLY A 193 2.10 -21.30 3.72
N LEU A 194 2.01 -22.01 4.83
CA LEU A 194 0.71 -22.35 5.45
C LEU A 194 -0.03 -21.08 5.87
N THR A 195 0.66 -20.07 6.35
CA THR A 195 0.07 -18.76 6.67
C THR A 195 -0.63 -18.16 5.45
N SER A 196 0.02 -18.20 4.28
CA SER A 196 -0.55 -17.69 3.03
C SER A 196 -1.73 -18.52 2.54
N ILE A 197 -1.68 -19.85 2.69
CA ILE A 197 -2.80 -20.73 2.33
C ILE A 197 -4.02 -20.42 3.19
N VAL A 198 -3.84 -20.28 4.52
CA VAL A 198 -4.93 -19.94 5.44
C VAL A 198 -5.51 -18.56 5.10
N ALA A 199 -4.65 -17.58 4.83
CA ALA A 199 -5.10 -16.26 4.39
C ALA A 199 -5.93 -16.35 3.09
N GLY A 200 -5.47 -17.10 2.09
CA GLY A 200 -6.20 -17.33 0.84
C GLY A 200 -7.57 -18.00 1.06
N ILE A 201 -7.67 -18.98 1.96
CA ILE A 201 -8.94 -19.61 2.33
C ILE A 201 -9.87 -18.59 3.00
N LEU A 202 -9.36 -17.75 3.91
CA LEU A 202 -10.13 -16.70 4.56
C LEU A 202 -10.63 -15.64 3.55
N PHE A 203 -9.80 -15.28 2.56
CA PHE A 203 -10.23 -14.43 1.45
C PHE A 203 -11.37 -15.07 0.64
N ALA A 204 -11.27 -16.36 0.32
CA ALA A 204 -12.35 -17.06 -0.37
C ALA A 204 -13.65 -17.12 0.47
N LEU A 205 -13.54 -17.35 1.77
CA LEU A 205 -14.68 -17.33 2.68
C LEU A 205 -15.29 -15.92 2.83
N SER A 206 -14.46 -14.87 2.74
CA SER A 206 -14.94 -13.49 2.82
C SER A 206 -15.88 -13.11 1.67
N LEU A 207 -15.82 -13.80 0.53
CA LEU A 207 -16.78 -13.62 -0.56
C LEU A 207 -18.22 -13.96 -0.13
N LEU A 208 -18.38 -14.98 0.70
CA LEU A 208 -19.71 -15.34 1.27
C LEU A 208 -20.19 -14.29 2.28
N LEU A 209 -19.27 -13.62 2.96
CA LEU A 209 -19.53 -12.60 3.96
C LEU A 209 -19.34 -11.19 3.39
N SER A 210 -19.42 -11.02 2.07
CA SER A 210 -19.21 -9.75 1.39
C SER A 210 -19.99 -8.57 1.99
N PRO A 211 -21.25 -8.71 2.45
CA PRO A 211 -21.96 -7.59 3.08
C PRO A 211 -21.26 -7.05 4.34
N ILE A 212 -20.60 -7.92 5.10
CA ILE A 212 -19.86 -7.53 6.32
C ILE A 212 -18.57 -6.79 5.92
N PHE A 213 -17.78 -7.40 5.03
CA PHE A 213 -16.49 -6.84 4.64
C PHE A 213 -16.62 -5.51 3.87
N LEU A 214 -17.65 -5.38 3.03
CA LEU A 214 -17.95 -4.14 2.30
C LEU A 214 -18.43 -3.00 3.21
N ALA A 215 -18.98 -3.32 4.38
CA ALA A 215 -19.42 -2.33 5.35
C ALA A 215 -18.25 -1.73 6.19
N ILE A 216 -17.04 -2.37 6.18
CA ILE A 216 -15.88 -1.87 6.92
C ILE A 216 -15.37 -0.60 6.23
N PRO A 217 -15.43 0.56 6.90
CA PRO A 217 -15.07 1.83 6.27
C PRO A 217 -13.58 2.08 6.25
N SER A 218 -13.12 2.91 5.32
CA SER A 218 -11.70 3.28 5.18
C SER A 218 -11.12 3.98 6.42
N PHE A 219 -11.93 4.65 7.23
CA PHE A 219 -11.45 5.25 8.47
C PHE A 219 -11.12 4.21 9.56
N ALA A 220 -11.70 3.01 9.48
CA ALA A 220 -11.38 1.91 10.39
C ALA A 220 -10.13 1.12 9.94
N THR A 221 -9.88 1.03 8.62
CA THR A 221 -8.70 0.33 8.07
C THR A 221 -7.46 1.22 7.99
N ALA A 222 -7.61 2.55 7.83
CA ALA A 222 -6.48 3.46 7.75
C ALA A 222 -5.52 3.42 8.97
N PRO A 223 -6.00 3.30 10.23
CA PRO A 223 -5.14 3.08 11.39
C PRO A 223 -4.24 1.86 11.27
N ALA A 224 -4.78 0.75 10.76
CA ALA A 224 -4.02 -0.47 10.52
C ALA A 224 -2.88 -0.24 9.51
N LEU A 225 -3.15 0.46 8.39
CA LEU A 225 -2.13 0.80 7.39
C LEU A 225 -1.03 1.68 7.97
N ILE A 226 -1.35 2.65 8.83
CA ILE A 226 -0.36 3.50 9.51
C ILE A 226 0.53 2.65 10.42
N VAL A 227 -0.04 1.72 11.17
CA VAL A 227 0.72 0.81 12.05
C VAL A 227 1.59 -0.15 11.23
N VAL A 228 1.08 -0.68 10.12
CA VAL A 228 1.88 -1.51 9.19
C VAL A 228 3.04 -0.68 8.61
N GLY A 229 2.79 0.56 8.21
CA GLY A 229 3.83 1.50 7.78
C GLY A 229 4.93 1.68 8.84
N TYR A 230 4.56 1.82 10.11
CA TYR A 230 5.51 1.86 11.23
C TYR A 230 6.34 0.57 11.32
N LEU A 231 5.71 -0.61 11.21
CA LEU A 231 6.41 -1.89 11.23
C LEU A 231 7.44 -2.01 10.09
N MET A 232 7.13 -1.46 8.91
CA MET A 232 8.02 -1.45 7.76
C MET A 232 9.13 -0.39 7.88
N LEU A 233 8.85 0.74 8.54
CA LEU A 233 9.81 1.83 8.73
C LEU A 233 11.09 1.37 9.47
N THR A 234 11.00 0.32 10.28
CA THR A 234 12.17 -0.26 10.96
C THR A 234 13.25 -0.73 9.97
N SER A 235 12.91 -0.99 8.71
CA SER A 235 13.88 -1.34 7.66
C SER A 235 14.82 -0.17 7.30
N VAL A 236 14.42 1.06 7.54
CA VAL A 236 15.23 2.27 7.31
C VAL A 236 16.50 2.26 8.17
N THR A 237 16.46 1.62 9.35
CA THR A 237 17.64 1.52 10.23
C THR A 237 18.77 0.66 9.66
N LYS A 238 18.51 -0.08 8.58
CA LYS A 238 19.51 -0.89 7.86
C LYS A 238 20.29 -0.09 6.83
N ILE A 239 19.88 1.13 6.54
CA ILE A 239 20.58 2.04 5.64
C ILE A 239 21.83 2.55 6.37
N ASP A 240 22.97 2.48 5.70
CA ASP A 240 24.18 3.11 6.22
C ASP A 240 24.16 4.63 5.96
N PHE A 241 23.73 5.37 6.98
CA PHE A 241 23.67 6.83 6.93
C PHE A 241 25.05 7.49 7.02
N SER A 242 26.13 6.74 7.28
CA SER A 242 27.50 7.26 7.27
C SER A 242 28.05 7.38 5.84
N ASP A 243 27.58 6.58 4.90
CA ASP A 243 27.91 6.68 3.48
C ASP A 243 26.90 7.58 2.74
N MET A 244 27.25 8.83 2.52
CA MET A 244 26.40 9.80 1.82
C MET A 244 26.01 9.37 0.40
N THR A 245 26.78 8.47 -0.24
CA THR A 245 26.45 7.98 -1.58
C THR A 245 25.31 6.94 -1.57
N GLU A 246 24.95 6.41 -0.42
CA GLU A 246 23.76 5.57 -0.19
C GLU A 246 22.65 6.35 0.54
N ALA A 247 23.03 7.08 1.58
CA ALA A 247 22.08 7.79 2.44
C ALA A 247 21.24 8.83 1.67
N ILE A 248 21.89 9.66 0.82
CA ILE A 248 21.20 10.72 0.07
C ILE A 248 20.19 10.13 -0.93
N PRO A 249 20.53 9.15 -1.79
CA PRO A 249 19.55 8.51 -2.66
C PRO A 249 18.37 7.86 -1.92
N CYS A 250 18.64 7.17 -0.81
CA CYS A 250 17.60 6.58 0.02
C CYS A 250 16.68 7.66 0.60
N PHE A 251 17.24 8.74 1.11
CA PHE A 251 16.47 9.86 1.64
C PHE A 251 15.60 10.52 0.56
N ILE A 252 16.15 10.74 -0.64
CA ILE A 252 15.39 11.27 -1.78
C ILE A 252 14.22 10.35 -2.12
N ALA A 253 14.44 9.03 -2.20
CA ALA A 253 13.39 8.06 -2.48
C ALA A 253 12.29 8.09 -1.42
N ILE A 254 12.64 8.09 -0.14
CA ILE A 254 11.70 8.11 0.99
C ILE A 254 10.82 9.36 0.96
N ILE A 255 11.40 10.52 0.68
CA ILE A 255 10.67 11.80 0.68
C ILE A 255 9.85 11.97 -0.61
N ALA A 256 10.40 11.60 -1.76
CA ALA A 256 9.72 11.80 -3.03
C ALA A 256 8.41 10.98 -3.14
N MET A 257 8.36 9.76 -2.58
CA MET A 257 7.15 8.92 -2.61
C MET A 257 5.91 9.62 -2.06
N PRO A 258 5.89 10.12 -0.80
CA PRO A 258 4.73 10.80 -0.26
C PRO A 258 4.48 12.18 -0.86
N PHE A 259 5.53 12.96 -1.18
CA PHE A 259 5.36 14.29 -1.75
C PHE A 259 4.82 14.28 -3.18
N MET A 260 5.20 13.29 -3.97
CA MET A 260 4.71 13.12 -5.34
C MET A 260 3.49 12.20 -5.43
N TYR A 261 3.06 11.64 -4.30
CA TYR A 261 1.97 10.67 -4.23
C TYR A 261 2.15 9.51 -5.23
N SER A 262 3.41 9.07 -5.40
CA SER A 262 3.79 8.07 -6.40
C SER A 262 5.02 7.26 -5.95
N ILE A 263 4.85 5.95 -5.85
CA ILE A 263 5.94 5.00 -5.59
C ILE A 263 6.96 5.06 -6.74
N SER A 264 6.46 5.12 -7.99
CA SER A 264 7.30 5.18 -9.19
C SER A 264 8.23 6.40 -9.19
N GLU A 265 7.72 7.58 -8.78
CA GLU A 265 8.52 8.81 -8.73
C GLU A 265 9.62 8.71 -7.68
N GLY A 266 9.31 8.19 -6.49
CA GLY A 266 10.30 8.00 -5.45
C GLY A 266 11.42 7.04 -5.86
N ILE A 267 11.06 5.91 -6.48
CA ILE A 267 12.05 4.96 -7.01
C ILE A 267 12.89 5.58 -8.11
N SER A 268 12.25 6.27 -9.07
CA SER A 268 12.94 6.92 -10.19
C SER A 268 13.99 7.92 -9.69
N MET A 269 13.61 8.81 -8.77
CA MET A 269 14.51 9.79 -8.18
C MET A 269 15.62 9.15 -7.36
N GLY A 270 15.30 8.11 -6.59
CA GLY A 270 16.28 7.34 -5.83
C GLY A 270 17.32 6.68 -6.73
N VAL A 271 16.89 6.00 -7.80
CA VAL A 271 17.79 5.34 -8.75
C VAL A 271 18.67 6.35 -9.51
N ILE A 272 18.06 7.41 -10.04
CA ILE A 272 18.82 8.46 -10.75
C ILE A 272 19.87 9.06 -9.83
N SER A 273 19.48 9.48 -8.62
CA SER A 273 20.41 10.11 -7.66
C SER A 273 21.53 9.14 -7.24
N TYR A 274 21.21 7.86 -7.01
CA TYR A 274 22.19 6.83 -6.68
C TYR A 274 23.24 6.66 -7.78
N VAL A 275 22.80 6.53 -9.01
CA VAL A 275 23.71 6.36 -10.15
C VAL A 275 24.56 7.61 -10.37
N VAL A 276 23.95 8.80 -10.38
CA VAL A 276 24.64 10.07 -10.62
C VAL A 276 25.67 10.37 -9.52
N ILE A 277 25.29 10.25 -8.26
CA ILE A 277 26.19 10.53 -7.14
C ILE A 277 27.39 9.58 -7.16
N ASN A 278 27.18 8.28 -7.35
CA ASN A 278 28.26 7.30 -7.38
C ASN A 278 29.16 7.44 -8.63
N LEU A 279 28.63 7.90 -9.76
CA LEU A 279 29.45 8.23 -10.96
C LEU A 279 30.35 9.43 -10.69
N ILE A 280 29.77 10.53 -10.18
CA ILE A 280 30.52 11.79 -9.95
C ILE A 280 31.57 11.60 -8.86
N THR A 281 31.27 10.85 -7.81
CA THR A 281 32.21 10.56 -6.71
C THR A 281 33.24 9.48 -7.05
N GLY A 282 33.16 8.84 -8.22
CA GLY A 282 34.06 7.78 -8.65
C GLY A 282 33.87 6.44 -7.92
N LYS A 283 32.86 6.31 -7.05
CA LYS A 283 32.58 5.10 -6.27
C LYS A 283 31.81 4.02 -7.04
N ALA A 284 31.39 4.30 -8.26
CA ALA A 284 30.58 3.40 -9.08
C ALA A 284 31.21 2.00 -9.28
N LYS A 285 32.55 1.93 -9.42
CA LYS A 285 33.29 0.65 -9.53
C LYS A 285 33.38 -0.09 -8.21
N GLU A 286 33.60 0.63 -7.12
CA GLU A 286 33.67 0.08 -5.77
C GLU A 286 32.31 -0.53 -5.34
N LYS A 287 31.23 0.19 -5.58
CA LYS A 287 29.86 -0.23 -5.30
C LYS A 287 29.33 -1.28 -6.28
N LYS A 288 30.10 -1.64 -7.32
CA LYS A 288 29.72 -2.64 -8.35
C LYS A 288 28.31 -2.40 -8.92
N ILE A 289 28.01 -1.14 -9.24
CA ILE A 289 26.67 -0.78 -9.78
C ILE A 289 26.42 -1.61 -11.03
N SER A 290 25.29 -2.31 -11.07
CA SER A 290 24.93 -3.20 -12.20
C SER A 290 24.61 -2.38 -13.45
N VAL A 291 24.87 -2.96 -14.62
CA VAL A 291 24.49 -2.35 -15.90
C VAL A 291 23.00 -2.04 -15.95
N LEU A 292 22.18 -2.87 -15.33
CA LEU A 292 20.73 -2.66 -15.24
C LEU A 292 20.40 -1.32 -14.55
N MET A 293 21.10 -0.95 -13.48
CA MET A 293 20.88 0.32 -12.78
C MET A 293 21.17 1.53 -13.66
N TYR A 294 22.22 1.46 -14.51
CA TYR A 294 22.49 2.53 -15.47
C TYR A 294 21.39 2.63 -16.54
N VAL A 295 20.95 1.51 -17.06
CA VAL A 295 19.85 1.47 -18.04
C VAL A 295 18.57 2.04 -17.42
N LEU A 296 18.23 1.65 -16.20
CA LEU A 296 17.06 2.17 -15.49
C LEU A 296 17.17 3.67 -15.24
N ALA A 297 18.32 4.17 -14.80
CA ALA A 297 18.53 5.61 -14.60
C ALA A 297 18.32 6.40 -15.91
N ILE A 298 18.83 5.89 -17.02
CA ILE A 298 18.64 6.52 -18.35
C ILE A 298 17.13 6.49 -18.72
N LEU A 299 16.47 5.36 -18.58
CA LEU A 299 15.04 5.23 -18.89
C LEU A 299 14.18 6.16 -18.04
N PHE A 300 14.48 6.31 -16.75
CA PHE A 300 13.77 7.23 -15.87
C PHE A 300 14.02 8.71 -16.23
N VAL A 301 15.25 9.07 -16.64
CA VAL A 301 15.52 10.41 -17.15
C VAL A 301 14.75 10.66 -18.46
N LEU A 302 14.73 9.69 -19.38
CA LEU A 302 13.95 9.81 -20.60
C LEU A 302 12.44 9.93 -20.32
N LYS A 303 11.92 9.20 -19.32
CA LYS A 303 10.54 9.37 -18.84
C LYS A 303 10.24 10.84 -18.50
N TYR A 304 11.11 11.51 -17.75
CA TYR A 304 10.90 12.91 -17.36
C TYR A 304 11.06 13.92 -18.52
N ILE A 305 11.68 13.54 -19.61
CA ILE A 305 11.84 14.39 -20.78
C ILE A 305 10.66 14.26 -21.74
N PHE A 306 10.09 13.05 -21.87
CA PHE A 306 9.12 12.73 -22.92
C PHE A 306 7.68 12.52 -22.40
N ILE A 307 7.49 12.34 -21.09
CA ILE A 307 6.19 12.18 -20.42
C ILE A 307 6.01 13.28 -19.38
#